data_2948873b8c7531d91f3bf77231dd0b05
#
_entry.id   2948873b8c7531d91f3bf77231dd0b05
#
_cell.length_a   1.000
_cell.length_b   1.000
_cell.length_c   1.000
_cell.angle_alpha   90.00
_cell.angle_beta   90.00
_cell.angle_gamma   90.00
#
_symmetry.space_group_name_H-M   'P 1'
#
loop_
_entity.id
_entity.type
_entity.pdbx_description
1 polymer ?
#
loop_
_entity_poly.entity_id
_entity_poly.type
_entity_poly.pdbx_seq_one_letter_code
_entity_poly.pdbx_strand_id
1 'polypeptide(L)'
;MTTVVLPPFWSLVEAHGDELLAHARRLAGDQHAEDVVQDALLRALRAYPRLRHADHLRAWLYRVTTTAAIDAHRARRRELPTDDVPAVPTYDNYDEGAFETMIAPLPAGVRSALWLRFVDDLDYDAIADRLDISAVAARQRVSSAVRTLRERLAA
;
A
#
# COMPACT_ATOMS: atom_id res chain seq x y z
N MET A 1 -19.46 -24.33 -0.99
CA MET A 1 -18.71 -23.17 -0.49
C MET A 1 -17.37 -23.63 0.05
N THR A 2 -16.30 -23.13 -0.51
CA THR A 2 -14.98 -23.44 0.00
C THR A 2 -14.73 -22.58 1.24
N THR A 3 -14.60 -23.23 2.39
CA THR A 3 -14.25 -22.52 3.62
C THR A 3 -12.76 -22.19 3.57
N VAL A 4 -12.45 -20.91 3.58
CA VAL A 4 -11.05 -20.46 3.68
C VAL A 4 -10.57 -20.71 5.10
N VAL A 5 -9.53 -21.51 5.24
CA VAL A 5 -8.87 -21.72 6.54
C VAL A 5 -7.71 -20.73 6.65
N LEU A 6 -7.89 -19.73 7.50
CA LEU A 6 -6.85 -18.77 7.79
C LEU A 6 -6.07 -19.20 9.03
N PRO A 7 -4.74 -19.03 9.05
CA PRO A 7 -3.97 -19.24 10.28
C PRO A 7 -4.36 -18.20 11.34
N PRO A 8 -4.06 -18.45 12.62
CA PRO A 8 -4.30 -17.45 13.66
C PRO A 8 -3.59 -16.14 13.35
N PHE A 9 -4.28 -15.02 13.50
CA PHE A 9 -3.71 -13.71 13.17
C PHE A 9 -2.38 -13.43 13.89
N TRP A 10 -2.28 -13.84 15.15
CA TRP A 10 -1.06 -13.67 15.93
C TRP A 10 0.16 -14.39 15.36
N SER A 11 -0.05 -15.52 14.69
CA SER A 11 1.05 -16.21 14.03
C SER A 11 1.64 -15.39 12.89
N LEU A 12 0.82 -14.62 12.22
CA LEU A 12 1.27 -13.69 11.18
C LEU A 12 2.07 -12.52 11.78
N VAL A 13 1.61 -11.98 12.90
CA VAL A 13 2.31 -10.90 13.61
C VAL A 13 3.68 -11.36 14.08
N GLU A 14 3.77 -12.56 14.66
CA GLU A 14 5.04 -13.14 15.10
C GLU A 14 5.99 -13.40 13.93
N ALA A 15 5.46 -13.92 12.83
CA ALA A 15 6.27 -14.28 11.66
C ALA A 15 6.78 -13.05 10.89
N HIS A 16 5.98 -11.99 10.82
CA HIS A 16 6.21 -10.87 9.90
C HIS A 16 6.37 -9.52 10.56
N GLY A 17 6.14 -9.41 11.86
CA GLY A 17 6.15 -8.12 12.57
C GLY A 17 7.43 -7.31 12.39
N ASP A 18 8.59 -7.96 12.52
CA ASP A 18 9.89 -7.29 12.39
C ASP A 18 10.13 -6.75 10.99
N GLU A 19 9.77 -7.53 9.97
CA GLU A 19 9.93 -7.10 8.58
C GLU A 19 8.95 -6.00 8.20
N LEU A 20 7.72 -6.02 8.75
CA LEU A 20 6.77 -4.94 8.56
C LEU A 20 7.25 -3.64 9.20
N LEU A 21 7.87 -3.71 10.37
CA LEU A 21 8.47 -2.56 11.01
C LEU A 21 9.61 -1.98 10.18
N ALA A 22 10.48 -2.83 9.63
CA ALA A 22 11.54 -2.40 8.72
C ALA A 22 10.98 -1.72 7.48
N HIS A 23 9.90 -2.28 6.92
CA HIS A 23 9.19 -1.69 5.79
C HIS A 23 8.62 -0.30 6.14
N ALA A 24 7.95 -0.19 7.27
CA ALA A 24 7.39 1.07 7.74
C ALA A 24 8.49 2.13 7.98
N ARG A 25 9.65 1.75 8.48
CA ARG A 25 10.80 2.66 8.65
C ARG A 25 11.25 3.26 7.33
N ARG A 26 11.28 2.45 6.27
CA ARG A 26 11.65 2.93 4.93
C ARG A 26 10.62 3.89 4.35
N LEU A 27 9.34 3.67 4.65
CA LEU A 27 8.25 4.49 4.12
C LEU A 27 8.00 5.75 4.93
N ALA A 28 8.09 5.68 6.25
CA ALA A 28 7.64 6.75 7.16
C ALA A 28 8.76 7.31 8.04
N GLY A 29 9.96 6.72 8.02
CA GLY A 29 11.05 7.07 8.90
C GLY A 29 10.93 6.43 10.28
N ASP A 30 12.02 6.42 11.03
CA ASP A 30 12.11 5.77 12.35
C ASP A 30 11.10 6.32 13.36
N GLN A 31 10.83 7.62 13.27
CA GLN A 31 9.99 8.33 14.22
C GLN A 31 8.52 7.91 14.15
N HIS A 32 8.05 7.50 12.98
CA HIS A 32 6.63 7.19 12.74
C HIS A 32 6.37 5.72 12.45
N ALA A 33 7.39 4.92 12.30
CA ALA A 33 7.28 3.53 11.86
C ALA A 33 6.42 2.66 12.79
N GLU A 34 6.59 2.77 14.10
CA GLU A 34 5.83 2.00 15.07
C GLU A 34 4.33 2.32 15.00
N ASP A 35 3.99 3.60 14.91
CA ASP A 35 2.60 4.04 14.80
C ASP A 35 1.96 3.53 13.50
N VAL A 36 2.72 3.55 12.40
CA VAL A 36 2.27 3.02 11.12
C VAL A 36 1.99 1.51 11.21
N VAL A 37 2.89 0.75 11.82
CA VAL A 37 2.70 -0.70 11.99
C VAL A 37 1.51 -1.00 12.88
N GLN A 38 1.33 -0.29 13.98
CA GLN A 38 0.18 -0.47 14.86
C GLN A 38 -1.13 -0.21 14.12
N ASP A 39 -1.22 0.88 13.37
CA ASP A 39 -2.39 1.18 12.56
C ASP A 39 -2.63 0.11 11.49
N ALA A 40 -1.58 -0.32 10.81
CA ALA A 40 -1.63 -1.38 9.81
C ALA A 40 -2.16 -2.69 10.39
N LEU A 41 -1.64 -3.09 11.54
CA LEU A 41 -2.08 -4.33 12.20
C LEU A 41 -3.53 -4.27 12.68
N LEU A 42 -4.00 -3.12 13.15
CA LEU A 42 -5.41 -2.92 13.50
C LEU A 42 -6.31 -3.03 12.27
N ARG A 43 -5.92 -2.41 11.16
CA ARG A 43 -6.65 -2.52 9.88
C ARG A 43 -6.66 -3.97 9.39
N ALA A 44 -5.52 -4.62 9.46
CA ALA A 44 -5.38 -6.02 9.07
C ALA A 44 -6.26 -6.93 9.92
N LEU A 45 -6.26 -6.74 11.23
CA LEU A 45 -7.09 -7.52 12.15
C LEU A 45 -8.59 -7.38 11.82
N ARG A 46 -9.04 -6.18 11.50
CA ARG A 46 -10.45 -5.93 11.12
C ARG A 46 -10.81 -6.58 9.80
N ALA A 47 -9.90 -6.57 8.84
CA ALA A 47 -10.13 -7.13 7.51
C ALA A 47 -9.93 -8.65 7.45
N TYR A 48 -9.18 -9.22 8.38
CA TYR A 48 -8.74 -10.60 8.36
C TYR A 48 -9.88 -11.61 8.22
N PRO A 49 -10.98 -11.51 8.99
CA PRO A 49 -12.08 -12.47 8.85
C PRO A 49 -12.80 -12.43 7.50
N ARG A 50 -12.60 -11.38 6.72
CA ARG A 50 -13.25 -11.18 5.42
C ARG A 50 -12.38 -11.59 4.24
N LEU A 51 -11.17 -12.05 4.49
CA LEU A 51 -10.27 -12.48 3.42
C LEU A 51 -10.85 -13.70 2.70
N ARG A 52 -10.78 -13.66 1.38
CA ARG A 52 -11.34 -14.71 0.51
C ARG A 52 -10.42 -15.90 0.31
N HIS A 53 -9.13 -15.71 0.57
CA HIS A 53 -8.11 -16.74 0.44
C HIS A 53 -6.95 -16.48 1.39
N ALA A 54 -6.22 -17.54 1.70
CA ALA A 54 -5.06 -17.48 2.60
C ALA A 54 -3.73 -17.34 1.84
N ASP A 55 -3.79 -17.23 0.52
CA ASP A 55 -2.61 -17.09 -0.31
C ASP A 55 -2.02 -15.67 -0.18
N HIS A 56 -0.70 -15.59 -0.14
CA HIS A 56 0.00 -14.31 -0.14
C HIS A 56 -0.32 -13.39 1.05
N LEU A 57 -0.55 -13.95 2.24
CA LEU A 57 -0.85 -13.17 3.45
C LEU A 57 0.28 -12.20 3.81
N ARG A 58 1.52 -12.61 3.61
CA ARG A 58 2.69 -11.74 3.83
C ARG A 58 2.64 -10.52 2.92
N ALA A 59 2.41 -10.71 1.64
CA ALA A 59 2.25 -9.61 0.69
C ALA A 59 1.09 -8.70 1.05
N TRP A 60 -0.03 -9.29 1.49
CA TRP A 60 -1.19 -8.53 1.96
C TRP A 60 -0.86 -7.65 3.17
N LEU A 61 -0.11 -8.17 4.14
CA LEU A 61 0.34 -7.37 5.29
C LEU A 61 1.23 -6.20 4.87
N TYR A 62 2.13 -6.41 3.93
CA TYR A 62 2.94 -5.33 3.36
C TYR A 62 2.08 -4.25 2.71
N ARG A 63 1.04 -4.63 2.02
CA ARG A 63 0.10 -3.72 1.38
C ARG A 63 -0.66 -2.87 2.39
N VAL A 64 -1.18 -3.50 3.42
CA VAL A 64 -1.88 -2.80 4.50
C VAL A 64 -0.93 -1.80 5.18
N THR A 65 0.31 -2.20 5.41
CA THR A 65 1.34 -1.33 5.99
C THR A 65 1.66 -0.15 5.09
N THR A 66 1.81 -0.37 3.80
CA THR A 66 2.04 0.70 2.82
C THR A 66 0.90 1.70 2.81
N THR A 67 -0.34 1.21 2.78
CA THR A 67 -1.52 2.07 2.81
C THR A 67 -1.59 2.89 4.11
N ALA A 68 -1.30 2.28 5.24
CA ALA A 68 -1.25 2.97 6.53
C ALA A 68 -0.16 4.07 6.53
N ALA A 69 1.00 3.81 5.95
CA ALA A 69 2.08 4.79 5.83
C ALA A 69 1.67 5.98 4.95
N ILE A 70 1.03 5.73 3.83
CA ILE A 70 0.52 6.78 2.93
C ILE A 70 -0.51 7.64 3.65
N ASP A 71 -1.47 7.02 4.33
CA ASP A 71 -2.52 7.73 5.06
C ASP A 71 -1.94 8.58 6.20
N ALA A 72 -0.97 8.05 6.93
CA ALA A 72 -0.28 8.77 8.01
C ALA A 72 0.49 9.99 7.48
N HIS A 73 1.20 9.82 6.38
CA HIS A 73 1.92 10.90 5.72
C HIS A 73 0.97 12.00 5.27
N ARG A 74 -0.13 11.63 4.67
CA ARG A 74 -1.18 12.54 4.21
C ARG A 74 -1.82 13.30 5.37
N ALA A 75 -2.08 12.64 6.50
CA ALA A 75 -2.62 13.27 7.71
C ALA A 75 -1.65 14.33 8.25
N ARG A 76 -0.34 14.02 8.29
CA ARG A 76 0.69 14.98 8.72
C ARG A 76 0.76 16.20 7.80
N ARG A 77 0.61 16.01 6.50
CA ARG A 77 0.58 17.13 5.53
C ARG A 77 -0.56 18.09 5.78
N ARG A 78 -1.71 17.60 6.22
CA ARG A 78 -2.87 18.45 6.54
C ARG A 78 -2.66 19.29 7.79
N GLU A 79 -1.88 18.77 8.74
CA GLU A 79 -1.58 19.46 10.00
C GLU A 79 -0.49 20.53 9.85
N LEU A 80 0.38 20.38 8.85
CA LEU A 80 1.49 21.29 8.62
C LEU A 80 1.21 22.17 7.41
N PRO A 81 1.05 23.51 7.59
CA PRO A 81 0.96 24.43 6.46
C PRO A 81 2.35 24.63 5.84
N THR A 82 2.79 23.71 5.03
CA THR A 82 4.07 23.84 4.31
C THR A 82 3.85 23.67 2.81
N ASP A 83 4.47 24.57 2.05
CA ASP A 83 4.52 24.52 0.59
C ASP A 83 5.45 23.39 0.07
N ASP A 84 6.13 22.70 0.97
CA ASP A 84 6.95 21.57 0.60
C ASP A 84 6.08 20.36 0.32
N VAL A 85 6.09 19.92 -0.93
CA VAL A 85 5.55 18.64 -1.32
C VAL A 85 6.52 17.58 -0.76
N PRO A 86 6.17 16.89 0.33
CA PRO A 86 7.06 15.87 0.86
C PRO A 86 7.29 14.80 -0.19
N ALA A 87 8.52 14.36 -0.32
CA ALA A 87 8.85 13.23 -1.17
C ALA A 87 7.99 12.03 -0.73
N VAL A 88 7.18 11.53 -1.65
CA VAL A 88 6.48 10.27 -1.42
C VAL A 88 7.55 9.18 -1.25
N PRO A 89 7.42 8.32 -0.24
CA PRO A 89 8.43 7.31 0.04
C PRO A 89 8.78 6.54 -1.22
N THR A 90 10.06 6.49 -1.55
CA THR A 90 10.56 5.68 -2.65
C THR A 90 10.55 4.23 -2.19
N TYR A 91 9.94 3.39 -2.98
CA TYR A 91 10.02 1.95 -2.74
C TYR A 91 11.41 1.45 -3.17
N ASP A 92 12.39 1.64 -2.29
CA ASP A 92 13.72 1.11 -2.56
C ASP A 92 13.77 -0.39 -2.25
N ASN A 93 13.95 -1.17 -3.28
CA ASN A 93 14.36 -2.58 -3.24
C ASN A 93 13.47 -3.51 -2.41
N TYR A 94 12.33 -3.88 -2.96
CA TYR A 94 11.57 -5.03 -2.49
C TYR A 94 11.74 -6.21 -3.44
N ASP A 95 12.41 -7.25 -2.95
CA ASP A 95 12.50 -8.55 -3.63
C ASP A 95 11.15 -9.29 -3.66
N GLU A 96 10.07 -8.64 -3.23
CA GLU A 96 8.83 -9.33 -2.97
C GLU A 96 7.66 -8.79 -3.74
N GLY A 97 7.33 -9.52 -4.73
CA GLY A 97 6.21 -9.30 -5.59
C GLY A 97 6.63 -8.70 -6.93
N ALA A 98 6.43 -9.45 -7.97
CA ALA A 98 6.66 -8.99 -9.34
C ALA A 98 5.95 -7.67 -9.61
N PHE A 99 4.81 -7.44 -8.95
CA PHE A 99 4.04 -6.21 -9.09
C PHE A 99 4.79 -5.00 -8.51
N GLU A 100 5.35 -5.13 -7.30
CA GLU A 100 6.13 -4.05 -6.67
C GLU A 100 7.34 -3.65 -7.52
N THR A 101 8.08 -4.65 -7.98
CA THR A 101 9.23 -4.43 -8.86
C THR A 101 8.81 -3.75 -10.17
N MET A 102 7.69 -4.18 -10.71
CA MET A 102 7.16 -3.65 -11.97
C MET A 102 6.77 -2.18 -11.86
N ILE A 103 6.18 -1.76 -10.74
CA ILE A 103 5.71 -0.38 -10.54
C ILE A 103 6.75 0.54 -9.93
N ALA A 104 7.86 0.01 -9.41
CA ALA A 104 8.89 0.79 -8.72
C ALA A 104 9.43 1.99 -9.54
N PRO A 105 9.63 1.91 -10.87
CA PRO A 105 10.09 3.06 -11.66
C PRO A 105 9.06 4.17 -11.87
N LEU A 106 7.80 3.94 -11.52
CA LEU A 106 6.74 4.90 -11.77
C LEU A 106 6.73 6.02 -10.72
N PRO A 107 6.20 7.20 -11.07
CA PRO A 107 6.03 8.27 -10.08
C PRO A 107 5.19 7.83 -8.89
N ALA A 108 5.48 8.38 -7.73
CA ALA A 108 4.89 7.97 -6.46
C ALA A 108 3.36 8.01 -6.43
N GLY A 109 2.75 9.08 -6.98
CA GLY A 109 1.28 9.18 -7.04
C GLY A 109 0.64 8.13 -7.93
N VAL A 110 1.34 7.73 -8.97
CA VAL A 110 0.91 6.67 -9.89
C VAL A 110 1.02 5.30 -9.22
N ARG A 111 2.14 5.04 -8.54
CA ARG A 111 2.33 3.80 -7.78
C ARG A 111 1.25 3.61 -6.72
N SER A 112 0.94 4.68 -5.99
CA SER A 112 -0.12 4.66 -4.97
C SER A 112 -1.47 4.32 -5.58
N ALA A 113 -1.82 4.93 -6.71
CA ALA A 113 -3.08 4.66 -7.40
C ALA A 113 -3.18 3.20 -7.87
N LEU A 114 -2.10 2.69 -8.47
CA LEU A 114 -2.04 1.28 -8.91
C LEU A 114 -2.16 0.32 -7.73
N TRP A 115 -1.47 0.62 -6.66
CA TRP A 115 -1.50 -0.19 -5.46
C TRP A 115 -2.91 -0.29 -4.89
N LEU A 116 -3.54 0.86 -4.69
CA LEU A 116 -4.90 0.92 -4.15
C LEU A 116 -5.91 0.23 -5.06
N ARG A 117 -5.72 0.31 -6.37
CA ARG A 117 -6.65 -0.30 -7.34
C ARG A 117 -6.49 -1.81 -7.44
N PHE A 118 -5.26 -2.32 -7.63
CA PHE A 118 -5.02 -3.72 -7.96
C PHE A 118 -4.71 -4.59 -6.75
N VAL A 119 -4.34 -3.98 -5.68
CA VAL A 119 -3.86 -4.65 -4.48
C VAL A 119 -4.90 -4.55 -3.37
N ASP A 120 -5.34 -3.35 -3.05
CA ASP A 120 -6.38 -3.12 -2.04
C ASP A 120 -7.79 -3.25 -2.62
N ASP A 121 -7.90 -3.43 -3.94
CA ASP A 121 -9.17 -3.62 -4.65
C ASP A 121 -10.18 -2.51 -4.41
N LEU A 122 -9.70 -1.27 -4.32
CA LEU A 122 -10.54 -0.11 -4.12
C LEU A 122 -11.13 0.38 -5.45
N ASP A 123 -12.36 0.88 -5.39
CA ASP A 123 -12.95 1.58 -6.52
C ASP A 123 -12.32 2.99 -6.68
N TYR A 124 -12.60 3.65 -7.80
CA TYR A 124 -11.99 4.94 -8.09
C TYR A 124 -12.44 6.05 -7.13
N ASP A 125 -13.64 5.96 -6.58
CA ASP A 125 -14.11 6.92 -5.59
C ASP A 125 -13.32 6.80 -4.29
N ALA A 126 -13.06 5.58 -3.83
CA ALA A 126 -12.25 5.32 -2.65
C ALA A 126 -10.78 5.73 -2.86
N ILE A 127 -10.23 5.46 -4.04
CA ILE A 127 -8.87 5.90 -4.39
C ILE A 127 -8.79 7.43 -4.40
N ALA A 128 -9.78 8.09 -4.99
CA ALA A 128 -9.87 9.54 -5.04
C ALA A 128 -9.84 10.15 -3.64
N ASP A 129 -10.61 9.60 -2.71
CA ASP A 129 -10.64 10.04 -1.32
C ASP A 129 -9.28 9.85 -0.65
N ARG A 130 -8.65 8.71 -0.87
CA ARG A 130 -7.35 8.37 -0.28
C ARG A 130 -6.21 9.26 -0.79
N LEU A 131 -6.22 9.58 -2.08
CA LEU A 131 -5.16 10.36 -2.72
C LEU A 131 -5.48 11.84 -2.82
N ASP A 132 -6.66 12.25 -2.36
CA ASP A 132 -7.11 13.65 -2.41
C ASP A 132 -7.12 14.20 -3.85
N ILE A 133 -7.68 13.43 -4.75
CA ILE A 133 -7.86 13.76 -6.16
C ILE A 133 -9.29 13.46 -6.58
N SER A 134 -9.67 13.85 -7.79
CA SER A 134 -10.98 13.46 -8.33
C SER A 134 -10.99 11.99 -8.77
N ALA A 135 -12.16 11.38 -8.83
CA ALA A 135 -12.33 10.03 -9.34
C ALA A 135 -11.88 9.91 -10.80
N VAL A 136 -12.10 10.94 -11.59
CA VAL A 136 -11.62 11.02 -12.98
C VAL A 136 -10.09 11.01 -13.02
N ALA A 137 -9.44 11.79 -12.17
CA ALA A 137 -7.98 11.81 -12.08
C ALA A 137 -7.42 10.46 -11.63
N ALA A 138 -8.06 9.81 -10.65
CA ALA A 138 -7.68 8.46 -10.20
C ALA A 138 -7.74 7.46 -11.35
N ARG A 139 -8.83 7.46 -12.10
CA ARG A 139 -9.01 6.59 -13.27
C ARG A 139 -7.95 6.85 -14.33
N GLN A 140 -7.67 8.10 -14.63
CA GLN A 140 -6.67 8.48 -15.61
C GLN A 140 -5.26 8.05 -15.19
N ARG A 141 -4.90 8.20 -13.92
CA ARG A 141 -3.61 7.73 -13.40
C ARG A 141 -3.44 6.24 -13.60
N VAL A 142 -4.44 5.46 -13.22
CA VAL A 142 -4.41 4.00 -13.35
C VAL A 142 -4.35 3.60 -14.83
N SER A 143 -5.20 4.17 -15.68
CA SER A 143 -5.24 3.84 -17.11
C SER A 143 -3.93 4.18 -17.82
N SER A 144 -3.36 5.36 -17.56
CA SER A 144 -2.08 5.77 -18.14
C SER A 144 -0.93 4.88 -17.66
N ALA A 145 -0.94 4.53 -16.38
CA ALA A 145 0.08 3.65 -15.81
C ALA A 145 0.03 2.24 -16.41
N VAL A 146 -1.16 1.69 -16.55
CA VAL A 146 -1.35 0.36 -17.17
C VAL A 146 -0.85 0.37 -18.61
N ARG A 147 -1.13 1.43 -19.34
CA ARG A 147 -0.63 1.59 -20.72
C ARG A 147 0.89 1.62 -20.75
N THR A 148 1.51 2.42 -19.91
CA THR A 148 2.97 2.53 -19.83
C THR A 148 3.61 1.19 -19.47
N LEU A 149 3.03 0.46 -18.52
CA LEU A 149 3.54 -0.86 -18.14
C LEU A 149 3.42 -1.88 -19.27
N ARG A 150 2.31 -1.87 -20.00
CA ARG A 150 2.13 -2.76 -21.15
C ARG A 150 3.17 -2.48 -22.23
N GLU A 151 3.44 -1.23 -22.52
CA GLU A 151 4.47 -0.83 -23.48
C GLU A 151 5.86 -1.30 -23.07
N ARG A 152 6.20 -1.17 -21.78
CA ARG A 152 7.49 -1.63 -21.24
C ARG A 152 7.64 -3.14 -21.30
N LEU A 153 6.57 -3.87 -21.00
CA LEU A 153 6.59 -5.34 -21.03
C LEU A 153 6.61 -5.91 -22.44
N ALA A 154 6.13 -5.15 -23.40
CA ALA A 154 6.14 -5.55 -24.83
C ALA A 154 7.46 -5.23 -25.54
N ALA A 155 8.32 -4.43 -24.93
CA ALA A 155 9.59 -4.02 -25.53
C ALA A 155 10.69 -5.04 -25.35
#